data_1dcdf3532bea1e1d19648516fa702af3
#
_entry.id   1dcdf3532bea1e1d19648516fa702af3
#
_cell.length_a   1.000
_cell.length_b   1.000
_cell.length_c   1.000
_cell.angle_alpha   90.00
_cell.angle_beta   90.00
_cell.angle_gamma   90.00
#
_symmetry.space_group_name_H-M   'P 1'
#
loop_
_entity.id
_entity.type
_entity.pdbx_description
1 polymer ?
#
loop_
_entity_poly.entity_id
_entity_poly.type
_entity_poly.pdbx_seq_one_letter_code
_entity_poly.pdbx_strand_id
1 'polypeptide(L)'
;MNRKTRSCSSPLFRKQILVLLVLLTILFVCGGCEEKRTETARISMAIYSQDDTFIDTVTQEMEQLARDYEKENDIKINLNLADGQSNQTIQLEQIDRFLDSGCDVLCVNIVDRTAAAVLIDKAKAAGIPVIFFNREPVKEDLERWEKVYYVGPKGEESGIYQGEILLEKWQNEQSQVDRNGDGVLQYVMLEGEPGHQDTLLRSEYATKPLIENGVRLEKLASGTANWSRAQAAAKMKQWYGEYGDSIEAVIANNDDMALGAIDAMQEMKVSPLPMVVGVDATAPALMALKQGTLIGTVQNAPDMPAVLLKLSLALAMGEEIPDGIQVQDHHYVWLPYHKITSENAEHVQTLVP
;
A
#
# COMPACT_ATOMS: atom_id res chain seq x y z
N MET A 1 -33.28 78.56 -52.26
CA MET A 1 -32.50 77.74 -53.19
C MET A 1 -32.12 76.46 -52.46
N ASN A 2 -32.91 75.39 -52.67
CA ASN A 2 -32.77 74.09 -51.97
C ASN A 2 -31.97 73.13 -52.84
N ARG A 3 -30.83 72.68 -52.41
CA ARG A 3 -30.13 71.55 -53.04
C ARG A 3 -30.35 70.28 -52.17
N LYS A 4 -31.18 69.38 -52.68
CA LYS A 4 -31.31 68.00 -52.17
C LYS A 4 -30.13 67.18 -52.72
N THR A 5 -29.25 66.69 -51.83
CA THR A 5 -28.27 65.64 -52.16
C THR A 5 -28.94 64.29 -52.05
N ARG A 6 -29.16 63.59 -53.15
CA ARG A 6 -29.58 62.18 -53.20
C ARG A 6 -28.31 61.28 -53.05
N SER A 7 -28.25 60.60 -51.97
CA SER A 7 -27.28 59.48 -51.78
C SER A 7 -27.78 58.27 -52.58
N CYS A 8 -27.11 57.93 -53.67
CA CYS A 8 -27.40 56.76 -54.48
C CYS A 8 -26.46 55.62 -54.01
N SER A 9 -26.88 54.84 -53.09
CA SER A 9 -26.15 53.60 -52.75
C SER A 9 -26.53 52.50 -53.75
N SER A 10 -25.58 52.06 -54.56
CA SER A 10 -25.78 51.06 -55.60
C SER A 10 -26.22 49.70 -54.99
N PRO A 11 -27.11 48.96 -55.67
CA PRO A 11 -27.61 47.64 -55.17
C PRO A 11 -26.49 46.58 -54.97
N LEU A 12 -25.34 46.79 -55.65
CA LEU A 12 -24.14 45.93 -55.43
C LEU A 12 -23.52 46.09 -54.04
N PHE A 13 -23.49 47.33 -53.53
CA PHE A 13 -22.91 47.59 -52.20
C PHE A 13 -23.73 47.01 -51.07
N ARG A 14 -25.05 47.01 -51.20
CA ARG A 14 -25.96 46.33 -50.26
C ARG A 14 -25.81 44.80 -50.27
N LYS A 15 -25.60 44.17 -51.43
CA LYS A 15 -25.32 42.69 -51.53
C LYS A 15 -23.98 42.35 -50.92
N GLN A 16 -22.95 43.17 -51.12
CA GLN A 16 -21.64 42.91 -50.52
C GLN A 16 -21.64 43.00 -48.97
N ILE A 17 -22.39 43.97 -48.40
CA ILE A 17 -22.55 44.10 -46.95
C ILE A 17 -23.35 42.92 -46.37
N LEU A 18 -24.38 42.44 -47.08
CA LEU A 18 -25.19 41.30 -46.65
C LEU A 18 -24.38 40.01 -46.67
N VAL A 19 -23.54 39.81 -47.70
CA VAL A 19 -22.63 38.62 -47.78
C VAL A 19 -21.55 38.67 -46.69
N LEU A 20 -21.03 39.86 -46.39
CA LEU A 20 -20.05 40.07 -45.33
C LEU A 20 -20.65 39.81 -43.94
N LEU A 21 -21.90 40.24 -43.70
CA LEU A 21 -22.63 39.96 -42.44
C LEU A 21 -22.99 38.49 -42.28
N VAL A 22 -23.35 37.78 -43.38
CA VAL A 22 -23.60 36.33 -43.35
C VAL A 22 -22.29 35.55 -43.12
N LEU A 23 -21.18 35.99 -43.72
CA LEU A 23 -19.85 35.38 -43.44
C LEU A 23 -19.37 35.61 -41.99
N LEU A 24 -19.64 36.82 -41.43
CA LEU A 24 -19.33 37.10 -40.02
C LEU A 24 -20.20 36.26 -39.04
N THR A 25 -21.48 36.02 -39.36
CA THR A 25 -22.36 35.19 -38.54
C THR A 25 -21.96 33.71 -38.62
N ILE A 26 -21.48 33.21 -39.77
CA ILE A 26 -20.97 31.82 -39.89
C ILE A 26 -19.66 31.66 -39.12
N LEU A 27 -18.78 32.66 -39.08
CA LEU A 27 -17.57 32.66 -38.27
C LEU A 27 -17.86 32.64 -36.74
N PHE A 28 -18.99 33.26 -36.32
CA PHE A 28 -19.40 33.28 -34.90
C PHE A 28 -20.11 31.98 -34.46
N VAL A 29 -20.69 31.21 -35.38
CA VAL A 29 -21.37 29.94 -35.07
C VAL A 29 -20.38 28.77 -35.07
N CYS A 30 -19.20 28.90 -35.71
CA CYS A 30 -18.11 27.89 -35.62
C CYS A 30 -17.15 28.11 -34.43
N GLY A 31 -17.37 29.13 -33.60
CA GLY A 31 -16.60 29.42 -32.42
C GLY A 31 -17.29 28.81 -31.18
N GLY A 32 -16.90 27.57 -30.80
CA GLY A 32 -17.05 27.15 -29.43
C GLY A 32 -18.11 26.10 -29.10
N CYS A 33 -17.99 24.92 -29.64
CA CYS A 33 -17.98 23.73 -28.76
C CYS A 33 -16.49 23.45 -28.49
N GLU A 34 -15.91 24.09 -27.52
CA GLU A 34 -14.83 23.45 -26.77
C GLU A 34 -15.46 22.21 -26.14
N GLU A 35 -15.33 21.06 -26.78
CA GLU A 35 -15.46 19.81 -26.08
C GLU A 35 -14.47 19.91 -24.91
N LYS A 36 -14.99 20.06 -23.71
CA LYS A 36 -14.21 19.98 -22.48
C LYS A 36 -13.52 18.65 -22.56
N ARG A 37 -12.24 18.64 -22.97
CA ARG A 37 -11.42 17.42 -22.93
C ARG A 37 -11.35 17.03 -21.47
N THR A 38 -12.06 15.98 -21.11
CA THR A 38 -11.89 15.36 -19.80
C THR A 38 -10.43 14.95 -19.69
N GLU A 39 -9.72 15.53 -18.74
CA GLU A 39 -8.34 15.13 -18.45
C GLU A 39 -8.31 13.66 -18.09
N THR A 40 -7.30 12.94 -18.54
CA THR A 40 -7.17 11.50 -18.29
C THR A 40 -5.83 11.25 -17.64
N ALA A 41 -5.84 10.72 -16.42
CA ALA A 41 -4.66 10.22 -15.72
C ALA A 41 -4.50 8.71 -15.98
N ARG A 42 -3.35 8.29 -16.49
CA ARG A 42 -3.02 6.88 -16.77
C ARG A 42 -2.05 6.38 -15.70
N ILE A 43 -2.58 5.72 -14.69
CA ILE A 43 -1.84 5.17 -13.57
C ILE A 43 -1.60 3.68 -13.83
N SER A 44 -0.35 3.25 -13.87
CA SER A 44 0.01 1.83 -13.99
C SER A 44 0.58 1.32 -12.68
N MET A 45 0.04 0.20 -12.20
CA MET A 45 0.42 -0.40 -10.93
C MET A 45 0.95 -1.81 -11.14
N ALA A 46 2.23 -2.04 -10.82
CA ALA A 46 2.88 -3.34 -10.86
C ALA A 46 3.08 -3.86 -9.43
N ILE A 47 2.29 -4.84 -9.02
CA ILE A 47 2.38 -5.46 -7.69
C ILE A 47 3.24 -6.73 -7.72
N TYR A 48 3.78 -7.12 -6.56
CA TYR A 48 4.61 -8.32 -6.48
C TYR A 48 3.78 -9.60 -6.57
N SER A 49 2.62 -9.63 -5.89
CA SER A 49 1.68 -10.76 -5.88
C SER A 49 0.28 -10.30 -5.49
N GLN A 50 -0.72 -10.73 -6.22
CA GLN A 50 -2.14 -10.51 -5.87
C GLN A 50 -2.63 -11.53 -4.83
N ASP A 51 -1.89 -12.62 -4.59
CA ASP A 51 -2.22 -13.61 -3.57
C ASP A 51 -1.93 -13.10 -2.14
N ASP A 52 -1.26 -11.95 -1.98
CA ASP A 52 -1.02 -11.32 -0.70
C ASP A 52 -2.26 -10.53 -0.26
N THR A 53 -2.86 -10.91 0.88
CA THR A 53 -4.11 -10.34 1.40
C THR A 53 -4.01 -8.83 1.64
N PHE A 54 -2.86 -8.33 2.12
CA PHE A 54 -2.65 -6.91 2.35
C PHE A 54 -2.56 -6.14 1.03
N ILE A 55 -1.78 -6.63 0.07
CA ILE A 55 -1.62 -5.97 -1.23
C ILE A 55 -2.92 -6.00 -2.05
N ASP A 56 -3.67 -7.11 -2.01
CA ASP A 56 -4.99 -7.19 -2.64
C ASP A 56 -5.94 -6.14 -2.05
N THR A 57 -5.96 -5.97 -0.73
CA THR A 57 -6.73 -4.92 -0.05
C THR A 57 -6.34 -3.52 -0.53
N VAL A 58 -5.04 -3.20 -0.59
CA VAL A 58 -4.53 -1.89 -1.06
C VAL A 58 -4.97 -1.61 -2.50
N THR A 59 -4.89 -2.61 -3.37
CA THR A 59 -5.26 -2.44 -4.80
C THR A 59 -6.76 -2.25 -4.98
N GLN A 60 -7.60 -3.04 -4.29
CA GLN A 60 -9.06 -2.91 -4.35
C GLN A 60 -9.52 -1.54 -3.84
N GLU A 61 -8.94 -1.05 -2.75
CA GLU A 61 -9.29 0.25 -2.22
C GLU A 61 -8.82 1.39 -3.13
N MET A 62 -7.62 1.29 -3.70
CA MET A 62 -7.16 2.29 -4.69
C MET A 62 -8.09 2.34 -5.91
N GLU A 63 -8.57 1.19 -6.40
CA GLU A 63 -9.58 1.14 -7.47
C GLU A 63 -10.90 1.78 -7.05
N GLN A 64 -11.36 1.55 -5.82
CA GLN A 64 -12.60 2.15 -5.33
C GLN A 64 -12.47 3.66 -5.20
N LEU A 65 -11.37 4.13 -4.59
CA LEU A 65 -11.06 5.56 -4.46
C LEU A 65 -10.94 6.25 -5.83
N ALA A 66 -10.35 5.59 -6.82
CA ALA A 66 -10.26 6.12 -8.18
C ALA A 66 -11.65 6.30 -8.80
N ARG A 67 -12.55 5.29 -8.68
CA ARG A 67 -13.94 5.38 -9.15
C ARG A 67 -14.74 6.49 -8.45
N ASP A 68 -14.51 6.70 -7.17
CA ASP A 68 -15.22 7.73 -6.41
C ASP A 68 -14.68 9.12 -6.76
N TYR A 69 -13.37 9.26 -6.93
CA TYR A 69 -12.75 10.49 -7.39
C TYR A 69 -13.23 10.92 -8.79
N GLU A 70 -13.38 9.98 -9.73
CA GLU A 70 -13.94 10.25 -11.07
C GLU A 70 -15.38 10.79 -11.02
N LYS A 71 -16.22 10.30 -10.07
CA LYS A 71 -17.60 10.76 -9.92
C LYS A 71 -17.69 12.20 -9.39
N GLU A 72 -16.73 12.60 -8.56
CA GLU A 72 -16.70 13.89 -7.91
C GLU A 72 -15.97 14.97 -8.74
N ASN A 73 -15.09 14.55 -9.64
CA ASN A 73 -14.22 15.41 -10.42
C ASN A 73 -14.38 15.13 -11.92
N ASP A 74 -14.19 16.13 -12.75
CA ASP A 74 -14.28 16.01 -14.21
C ASP A 74 -12.95 15.48 -14.80
N ILE A 75 -12.47 14.33 -14.28
CA ILE A 75 -11.25 13.65 -14.71
C ILE A 75 -11.56 12.19 -14.95
N LYS A 76 -10.86 11.55 -15.87
CA LYS A 76 -10.87 10.10 -16.07
C LYS A 76 -9.60 9.48 -15.53
N ILE A 77 -9.71 8.38 -14.78
CA ILE A 77 -8.57 7.65 -14.24
C ILE A 77 -8.51 6.26 -14.87
N ASN A 78 -7.48 6.02 -15.67
CA ASN A 78 -7.20 4.68 -16.18
C ASN A 78 -6.18 4.02 -15.26
N LEU A 79 -6.67 3.22 -14.31
CA LEU A 79 -5.84 2.42 -13.42
C LEU A 79 -5.62 1.04 -14.04
N ASN A 80 -4.36 0.73 -14.39
CA ASN A 80 -3.95 -0.56 -14.94
C ASN A 80 -3.14 -1.34 -13.92
N LEU A 81 -3.63 -2.50 -13.51
CA LEU A 81 -2.98 -3.38 -12.54
C LEU A 81 -2.30 -4.57 -13.25
N ALA A 82 -1.10 -4.93 -12.82
CA ALA A 82 -0.40 -6.14 -13.25
C ALA A 82 0.20 -6.88 -12.06
N ASP A 83 -0.06 -8.19 -12.00
CA ASP A 83 0.45 -9.10 -10.98
C ASP A 83 1.79 -9.72 -11.41
N GLY A 84 2.85 -9.43 -10.65
CA GLY A 84 4.21 -9.94 -10.87
C GLY A 84 4.39 -11.41 -10.52
N GLN A 85 3.40 -12.05 -9.87
CA GLN A 85 3.41 -13.47 -9.51
C GLN A 85 4.68 -13.88 -8.73
N SER A 86 5.14 -13.02 -7.83
CA SER A 86 6.39 -13.15 -7.07
C SER A 86 7.63 -13.41 -7.97
N ASN A 87 7.60 -12.94 -9.23
CA ASN A 87 8.65 -13.12 -10.21
C ASN A 87 9.14 -11.78 -10.77
N GLN A 88 10.37 -11.41 -10.43
CA GLN A 88 10.96 -10.12 -10.83
C GLN A 88 11.07 -9.97 -12.37
N THR A 89 11.31 -11.05 -13.11
CA THR A 89 11.38 -10.98 -14.57
C THR A 89 10.02 -10.65 -15.17
N ILE A 90 8.96 -11.32 -14.70
CA ILE A 90 7.58 -11.05 -15.13
C ILE A 90 7.21 -9.60 -14.81
N GLN A 91 7.54 -9.13 -13.60
CA GLN A 91 7.24 -7.75 -13.20
C GLN A 91 7.99 -6.73 -14.09
N LEU A 92 9.26 -6.95 -14.42
CA LEU A 92 10.01 -6.06 -15.32
C LEU A 92 9.42 -6.02 -16.73
N GLU A 93 8.98 -7.16 -17.28
CA GLU A 93 8.30 -7.20 -18.57
C GLU A 93 6.95 -6.48 -18.57
N GLN A 94 6.23 -6.52 -17.44
CA GLN A 94 4.98 -5.77 -17.27
C GLN A 94 5.24 -4.27 -17.22
N ILE A 95 6.29 -3.85 -16.50
CA ILE A 95 6.72 -2.46 -16.42
C ILE A 95 7.15 -1.94 -17.79
N ASP A 96 7.91 -2.71 -18.56
CA ASP A 96 8.27 -2.33 -19.94
C ASP A 96 7.01 -2.08 -20.78
N ARG A 97 6.01 -2.95 -20.72
CA ARG A 97 4.73 -2.73 -21.43
C ARG A 97 3.99 -1.49 -20.95
N PHE A 98 4.01 -1.16 -19.66
CA PHE A 98 3.40 0.05 -19.14
C PHE A 98 4.11 1.31 -19.65
N LEU A 99 5.43 1.32 -19.65
CA LEU A 99 6.24 2.43 -20.17
C LEU A 99 5.99 2.61 -21.68
N ASP A 100 5.98 1.53 -22.46
CA ASP A 100 5.74 1.55 -23.91
C ASP A 100 4.32 2.02 -24.25
N SER A 101 3.32 1.69 -23.42
CA SER A 101 1.93 2.14 -23.61
C SER A 101 1.71 3.61 -23.24
N GLY A 102 2.69 4.24 -22.60
CA GLY A 102 2.67 5.66 -22.25
C GLY A 102 1.81 5.94 -21.03
N CYS A 103 2.03 5.24 -19.90
CA CYS A 103 1.45 5.64 -18.61
C CYS A 103 2.00 7.00 -18.17
N ASP A 104 1.25 7.71 -17.30
CA ASP A 104 1.65 9.02 -16.80
C ASP A 104 2.42 8.90 -15.49
N VAL A 105 2.17 7.81 -14.73
CA VAL A 105 2.86 7.47 -13.48
C VAL A 105 2.89 5.96 -13.30
N LEU A 106 3.97 5.47 -12.68
CA LEU A 106 4.18 4.06 -12.39
C LEU A 106 4.22 3.84 -10.87
N CYS A 107 3.26 3.06 -10.32
CA CYS A 107 3.27 2.60 -8.93
C CYS A 107 3.84 1.19 -8.89
N VAL A 108 4.78 0.92 -7.99
CA VAL A 108 5.49 -0.37 -7.94
C VAL A 108 5.56 -0.90 -6.52
N ASN A 109 4.97 -2.06 -6.31
CA ASN A 109 5.26 -2.92 -5.17
C ASN A 109 6.26 -3.97 -5.66
N ILE A 110 7.54 -3.66 -5.53
CA ILE A 110 8.64 -4.39 -6.19
C ILE A 110 8.79 -5.82 -5.67
N VAL A 111 9.02 -6.79 -6.56
CA VAL A 111 9.32 -8.19 -6.17
C VAL A 111 10.66 -8.27 -5.45
N ASP A 112 11.73 -7.82 -6.10
CA ASP A 112 13.08 -7.79 -5.55
C ASP A 112 13.57 -6.35 -5.42
N ARG A 113 13.72 -5.88 -4.19
CA ARG A 113 14.17 -4.50 -3.90
C ARG A 113 15.53 -4.15 -4.51
N THR A 114 16.37 -5.15 -4.77
CA THR A 114 17.69 -4.94 -5.37
C THR A 114 17.64 -4.70 -6.89
N ALA A 115 16.48 -4.93 -7.52
CA ALA A 115 16.24 -4.65 -8.94
C ALA A 115 15.73 -3.22 -9.20
N ALA A 116 15.56 -2.40 -8.17
CA ALA A 116 14.99 -1.05 -8.30
C ALA A 116 15.78 -0.14 -9.22
N ALA A 117 17.12 -0.20 -9.19
CA ALA A 117 17.99 0.60 -10.05
C ALA A 117 17.65 0.48 -11.54
N VAL A 118 17.47 -0.76 -12.03
CA VAL A 118 17.17 -1.01 -13.45
C VAL A 118 15.79 -0.45 -13.81
N LEU A 119 14.82 -0.60 -12.94
CA LEU A 119 13.45 -0.09 -13.12
C LEU A 119 13.46 1.43 -13.18
N ILE A 120 14.14 2.07 -12.22
CA ILE A 120 14.24 3.53 -12.14
C ILE A 120 14.91 4.10 -13.40
N ASP A 121 16.01 3.48 -13.88
CA ASP A 121 16.70 3.95 -15.07
C ASP A 121 15.81 3.86 -16.32
N LYS A 122 14.97 2.81 -16.47
CA LYS A 122 13.98 2.68 -17.55
C LYS A 122 12.91 3.77 -17.46
N ALA A 123 12.31 3.97 -16.30
CA ALA A 123 11.29 4.99 -16.07
C ALA A 123 11.84 6.41 -16.30
N LYS A 124 13.06 6.67 -15.84
CA LYS A 124 13.78 7.94 -16.08
C LYS A 124 14.01 8.20 -17.56
N ALA A 125 14.40 7.18 -18.32
CA ALA A 125 14.57 7.29 -19.77
C ALA A 125 13.25 7.60 -20.50
N ALA A 126 12.13 7.08 -19.99
CA ALA A 126 10.78 7.38 -20.48
C ALA A 126 10.20 8.71 -19.92
N GLY A 127 10.84 9.31 -18.91
CA GLY A 127 10.36 10.53 -18.24
C GLY A 127 9.16 10.31 -17.32
N ILE A 128 8.86 9.05 -16.95
CA ILE A 128 7.66 8.65 -16.19
C ILE A 128 8.01 8.51 -14.71
N PRO A 129 7.41 9.32 -13.79
CA PRO A 129 7.68 9.23 -12.36
C PRO A 129 7.30 7.87 -11.77
N VAL A 130 8.02 7.47 -10.71
CA VAL A 130 7.84 6.18 -10.04
C VAL A 130 7.49 6.38 -8.58
N ILE A 131 6.48 5.67 -8.11
CA ILE A 131 6.11 5.57 -6.70
C ILE A 131 6.28 4.11 -6.27
N PHE A 132 7.31 3.82 -5.51
CA PHE A 132 7.39 2.54 -4.80
C PHE A 132 6.48 2.57 -3.58
N PHE A 133 5.88 1.44 -3.23
CA PHE A 133 5.04 1.35 -2.04
C PHE A 133 5.20 0.01 -1.33
N ASN A 134 5.00 0.00 -0.02
CA ASN A 134 5.12 -1.15 0.89
C ASN A 134 6.53 -1.77 0.91
N ARG A 135 7.06 -2.23 -0.21
CA ARG A 135 8.41 -2.80 -0.33
C ARG A 135 9.41 -1.69 -0.66
N GLU A 136 10.20 -1.28 0.33
CA GLU A 136 11.14 -0.18 0.21
C GLU A 136 12.38 -0.59 -0.59
N PRO A 137 12.72 0.09 -1.71
CA PRO A 137 14.02 -0.06 -2.37
C PRO A 137 15.18 0.34 -1.45
N VAL A 138 16.41 0.00 -1.86
CA VAL A 138 17.58 0.55 -1.15
C VAL A 138 17.66 2.06 -1.38
N LYS A 139 18.09 2.79 -0.35
CA LYS A 139 18.09 4.27 -0.36
C LYS A 139 18.85 4.85 -1.54
N GLU A 140 20.00 4.27 -1.87
CA GLU A 140 20.86 4.69 -2.96
C GLU A 140 20.19 4.59 -4.34
N ASP A 141 19.20 3.69 -4.48
CA ASP A 141 18.43 3.57 -5.71
C ASP A 141 17.38 4.68 -5.81
N LEU A 142 16.72 5.05 -4.72
CA LEU A 142 15.76 6.17 -4.72
C LEU A 142 16.43 7.49 -5.09
N GLU A 143 17.67 7.70 -4.67
CA GLU A 143 18.47 8.91 -4.96
C GLU A 143 18.93 9.04 -6.44
N ARG A 144 18.66 8.03 -7.30
CA ARG A 144 19.08 8.04 -8.72
C ARG A 144 18.30 9.05 -9.57
N TRP A 145 17.12 9.47 -9.13
CA TRP A 145 16.28 10.41 -9.85
C TRP A 145 15.28 11.12 -8.94
N GLU A 146 15.10 12.43 -9.13
CA GLU A 146 14.22 13.27 -8.30
C GLU A 146 12.72 12.94 -8.40
N LYS A 147 12.29 12.18 -9.44
CA LYS A 147 10.88 11.77 -9.61
C LYS A 147 10.64 10.33 -9.15
N VAL A 148 11.36 9.90 -8.14
CA VAL A 148 11.17 8.60 -7.49
C VAL A 148 10.70 8.84 -6.06
N TYR A 149 9.65 8.15 -5.65
CA TYR A 149 9.05 8.26 -4.32
C TYR A 149 8.88 6.90 -3.70
N TYR A 150 8.88 6.84 -2.38
CA TYR A 150 8.46 5.69 -1.61
C TYR A 150 7.31 6.09 -0.70
N VAL A 151 6.24 5.30 -0.70
CA VAL A 151 5.07 5.47 0.18
C VAL A 151 4.94 4.22 1.04
N GLY A 152 5.08 4.39 2.34
CA GLY A 152 4.98 3.28 3.29
C GLY A 152 5.41 3.68 4.69
N PRO A 153 5.23 2.81 5.66
CA PRO A 153 5.65 3.06 7.04
C PRO A 153 7.10 2.62 7.28
N LYS A 154 7.63 2.96 8.45
CA LYS A 154 8.95 2.50 8.90
C LYS A 154 8.83 1.11 9.52
N GLY A 155 9.41 0.11 8.88
CA GLY A 155 9.24 -1.30 9.26
C GLY A 155 9.56 -1.64 10.72
N GLU A 156 10.54 -0.93 11.35
CA GLU A 156 10.89 -1.11 12.76
C GLU A 156 9.75 -0.82 13.72
N GLU A 157 8.88 0.16 13.40
CA GLU A 157 7.76 0.55 14.27
C GLU A 157 6.76 -0.60 14.44
N SER A 158 6.52 -1.38 13.38
CA SER A 158 5.60 -2.52 13.45
C SER A 158 6.12 -3.62 14.38
N GLY A 159 7.42 -3.91 14.33
CA GLY A 159 8.06 -4.82 15.27
C GLY A 159 7.94 -4.32 16.71
N ILE A 160 8.26 -3.06 16.96
CA ILE A 160 8.13 -2.44 18.29
C ILE A 160 6.70 -2.61 18.81
N TYR A 161 5.67 -2.31 18.02
CA TYR A 161 4.28 -2.45 18.45
C TYR A 161 3.88 -3.90 18.72
N GLN A 162 4.37 -4.89 17.94
CA GLN A 162 4.20 -6.31 18.27
C GLN A 162 4.79 -6.65 19.64
N GLY A 163 6.01 -6.17 19.90
CA GLY A 163 6.69 -6.37 21.18
C GLY A 163 5.96 -5.72 22.35
N GLU A 164 5.41 -4.51 22.15
CA GLU A 164 4.59 -3.83 23.17
C GLU A 164 3.30 -4.58 23.49
N ILE A 165 2.60 -5.13 22.49
CA ILE A 165 1.40 -5.97 22.72
C ILE A 165 1.73 -7.17 23.57
N LEU A 166 2.84 -7.87 23.27
CA LEU A 166 3.29 -9.01 24.05
C LEU A 166 3.71 -8.61 25.48
N LEU A 167 4.41 -7.49 25.61
CA LEU A 167 4.85 -6.97 26.91
C LEU A 167 3.67 -6.61 27.80
N GLU A 168 2.67 -5.92 27.29
CA GLU A 168 1.45 -5.56 28.03
C GLU A 168 0.74 -6.84 28.54
N LYS A 169 0.63 -7.85 27.68
CA LYS A 169 0.02 -9.13 28.06
C LYS A 169 0.85 -9.86 29.10
N TRP A 170 2.17 -9.91 28.94
CA TRP A 170 3.08 -10.51 29.90
C TRP A 170 3.00 -9.82 31.27
N GLN A 171 3.02 -8.50 31.32
CA GLN A 171 2.97 -7.73 32.58
C GLN A 171 1.64 -7.89 33.33
N ASN A 172 0.52 -7.95 32.60
CA ASN A 172 -0.81 -8.01 33.20
C ASN A 172 -1.25 -9.42 33.58
N GLU A 173 -0.78 -10.45 32.85
CA GLU A 173 -1.29 -11.81 32.97
C GLU A 173 -0.16 -12.86 33.03
N GLN A 174 1.02 -12.52 33.58
CA GLN A 174 2.19 -13.40 33.57
C GLN A 174 1.88 -14.84 34.05
N SER A 175 1.14 -14.97 35.13
CA SER A 175 0.78 -16.30 35.66
C SER A 175 -0.09 -17.18 34.76
N GLN A 176 -0.64 -16.61 33.68
CA GLN A 176 -1.43 -17.33 32.68
C GLN A 176 -0.63 -17.62 31.41
N VAL A 177 0.32 -16.73 31.07
CA VAL A 177 1.10 -16.83 29.84
C VAL A 177 2.45 -17.53 30.04
N ASP A 178 3.07 -17.40 31.19
CA ASP A 178 4.24 -18.16 31.64
C ASP A 178 3.75 -19.54 32.12
N ARG A 179 3.63 -20.50 31.19
CA ARG A 179 2.94 -21.76 31.41
C ARG A 179 3.71 -22.73 32.32
N ASN A 180 5.03 -22.66 32.26
CA ASN A 180 5.91 -23.50 33.04
C ASN A 180 6.38 -22.83 34.36
N GLY A 181 6.11 -21.51 34.51
CA GLY A 181 6.40 -20.73 35.72
C GLY A 181 7.89 -20.46 35.95
N ASP A 182 8.71 -20.46 34.87
CA ASP A 182 10.17 -20.25 34.99
C ASP A 182 10.57 -18.77 34.83
N GLY A 183 9.60 -17.91 34.53
CA GLY A 183 9.78 -16.46 34.31
C GLY A 183 10.59 -16.16 33.05
N VAL A 184 10.57 -17.03 32.08
CA VAL A 184 11.10 -16.81 30.71
C VAL A 184 9.95 -16.91 29.75
N LEU A 185 9.89 -16.05 28.74
CA LEU A 185 8.91 -16.15 27.67
C LEU A 185 9.50 -16.94 26.50
N GLN A 186 9.02 -18.15 26.32
CA GLN A 186 9.42 -19.04 25.23
C GLN A 186 8.57 -18.74 23.97
N TYR A 187 9.25 -18.41 22.88
CA TYR A 187 8.54 -18.01 21.66
C TYR A 187 9.06 -18.68 20.39
N VAL A 188 8.19 -18.75 19.40
CA VAL A 188 8.54 -19.08 18.01
C VAL A 188 8.28 -17.87 17.10
N MET A 189 9.04 -17.76 16.00
CA MET A 189 8.95 -16.65 15.08
C MET A 189 8.69 -17.12 13.64
N LEU A 190 7.61 -16.63 13.04
CA LEU A 190 7.25 -16.83 11.65
C LEU A 190 7.71 -15.63 10.84
N GLU A 191 8.67 -15.86 9.96
CA GLU A 191 9.34 -14.81 9.19
C GLU A 191 8.78 -14.73 7.77
N GLY A 192 8.69 -13.52 7.23
CA GLY A 192 8.31 -13.26 5.84
C GLY A 192 9.36 -13.75 4.84
N GLU A 193 9.36 -13.17 3.64
CA GLU A 193 10.32 -13.51 2.59
C GLU A 193 11.75 -13.07 2.96
N PRO A 194 12.76 -13.90 2.70
CA PRO A 194 14.16 -13.51 2.83
C PRO A 194 14.50 -12.31 1.93
N GLY A 195 15.23 -11.34 2.46
CA GLY A 195 15.61 -10.13 1.72
C GLY A 195 14.57 -9.01 1.74
N HIS A 196 13.34 -9.27 2.19
CA HIS A 196 12.36 -8.22 2.45
C HIS A 196 12.79 -7.43 3.69
N GLN A 197 12.78 -6.09 3.60
CA GLN A 197 13.22 -5.23 4.70
C GLN A 197 12.37 -5.42 5.95
N ASP A 198 11.04 -5.48 5.80
CA ASP A 198 10.12 -5.68 6.92
C ASP A 198 10.32 -7.02 7.63
N THR A 199 10.70 -8.09 6.90
CA THR A 199 11.04 -9.37 7.52
C THR A 199 12.17 -9.20 8.53
N LEU A 200 13.23 -8.50 8.16
CA LEU A 200 14.38 -8.25 9.03
C LEU A 200 14.02 -7.35 10.20
N LEU A 201 13.37 -6.21 9.91
CA LEU A 201 13.04 -5.20 10.92
C LEU A 201 11.99 -5.72 11.91
N ARG A 202 10.88 -6.31 11.44
CA ARG A 202 9.85 -6.89 12.32
C ARG A 202 10.44 -7.97 13.22
N SER A 203 11.25 -8.88 12.65
CA SER A 203 11.88 -9.96 13.44
C SER A 203 12.87 -9.44 14.48
N GLU A 204 13.64 -8.42 14.17
CA GLU A 204 14.59 -7.82 15.11
C GLU A 204 13.89 -7.01 16.20
N TYR A 205 12.95 -6.14 15.80
CA TYR A 205 12.38 -5.15 16.70
C TYR A 205 11.25 -5.70 17.58
N ALA A 206 10.59 -6.80 17.22
CA ALA A 206 9.50 -7.39 18.02
C ALA A 206 9.93 -7.86 19.42
N THR A 207 11.20 -8.15 19.62
CA THR A 207 11.70 -8.56 20.93
C THR A 207 12.27 -7.42 21.78
N LYS A 208 12.54 -6.25 21.18
CA LYS A 208 13.19 -5.12 21.88
C LYS A 208 12.39 -4.60 23.07
N PRO A 209 11.07 -4.30 22.97
CA PRO A 209 10.32 -3.81 24.13
C PRO A 209 10.32 -4.79 25.30
N LEU A 210 10.27 -6.10 25.04
CA LEU A 210 10.33 -7.13 26.06
C LEU A 210 11.69 -7.14 26.77
N ILE A 211 12.80 -7.14 26.01
CA ILE A 211 14.17 -7.14 26.55
C ILE A 211 14.45 -5.89 27.36
N GLU A 212 14.08 -4.71 26.84
CA GLU A 212 14.29 -3.41 27.50
C GLU A 212 13.52 -3.28 28.82
N ASN A 213 12.42 -4.03 28.95
CA ASN A 213 11.63 -4.12 30.20
C ASN A 213 11.99 -5.33 31.07
N GLY A 214 13.12 -5.98 30.80
CA GLY A 214 13.68 -7.02 31.65
C GLY A 214 13.01 -8.39 31.53
N VAL A 215 12.18 -8.64 30.53
CA VAL A 215 11.60 -9.95 30.24
C VAL A 215 12.71 -10.85 29.69
N ARG A 216 12.89 -12.01 30.30
CA ARG A 216 13.81 -13.02 29.78
C ARG A 216 13.13 -13.76 28.63
N LEU A 217 13.82 -13.89 27.50
CA LEU A 217 13.30 -14.50 26.29
C LEU A 217 14.08 -15.76 25.91
N GLU A 218 13.39 -16.77 25.44
CA GLU A 218 13.97 -17.94 24.80
C GLU A 218 13.30 -18.18 23.45
N LYS A 219 14.07 -18.04 22.37
CA LYS A 219 13.58 -18.38 21.04
C LYS A 219 13.72 -19.87 20.78
N LEU A 220 12.59 -20.60 20.81
CA LEU A 220 12.57 -22.05 20.56
C LEU A 220 12.82 -22.35 19.07
N ALA A 221 12.21 -21.60 18.18
CA ALA A 221 12.38 -21.75 16.73
C ALA A 221 12.11 -20.45 15.99
N SER A 222 12.69 -20.33 14.79
CA SER A 222 12.27 -19.36 13.78
C SER A 222 12.32 -19.97 12.39
N GLY A 223 11.53 -19.41 11.46
CA GLY A 223 11.59 -19.91 10.09
C GLY A 223 10.72 -19.13 9.12
N THR A 224 11.23 -19.08 7.90
CA THR A 224 10.59 -18.41 6.77
C THR A 224 9.29 -19.10 6.38
N ALA A 225 8.20 -18.34 6.33
CA ALA A 225 6.89 -18.79 5.87
C ALA A 225 6.33 -17.90 4.73
N ASN A 226 7.17 -17.00 4.20
CA ASN A 226 6.94 -16.23 2.96
C ASN A 226 5.56 -15.54 2.91
N TRP A 227 5.14 -14.91 4.00
CA TRP A 227 3.83 -14.25 4.16
C TRP A 227 2.63 -15.20 4.04
N SER A 228 2.87 -16.51 3.88
CA SER A 228 1.86 -17.52 3.52
C SER A 228 1.24 -18.18 4.75
N ARG A 229 -0.09 -18.10 4.87
CA ARG A 229 -0.90 -18.79 5.88
C ARG A 229 -0.65 -20.30 5.90
N ALA A 230 -0.59 -20.93 4.70
CA ALA A 230 -0.39 -22.38 4.59
C ALA A 230 1.02 -22.81 5.04
N GLN A 231 2.06 -22.04 4.67
CA GLN A 231 3.44 -22.35 5.08
C GLN A 231 3.62 -22.14 6.59
N ALA A 232 3.02 -21.11 7.15
CA ALA A 232 3.02 -20.85 8.59
C ALA A 232 2.31 -21.99 9.36
N ALA A 233 1.16 -22.45 8.87
CA ALA A 233 0.45 -23.59 9.46
C ALA A 233 1.32 -24.88 9.48
N ALA A 234 2.01 -25.16 8.37
CA ALA A 234 2.90 -26.32 8.28
C ALA A 234 4.06 -26.24 9.30
N LYS A 235 4.69 -25.05 9.44
CA LYS A 235 5.75 -24.82 10.43
C LYS A 235 5.22 -24.96 11.86
N MET A 236 4.07 -24.37 12.15
CA MET A 236 3.49 -24.44 13.48
C MET A 236 3.15 -25.86 13.89
N LYS A 237 2.63 -26.69 12.98
CA LYS A 237 2.41 -28.14 13.25
C LYS A 237 3.72 -28.83 13.60
N GLN A 238 4.80 -28.57 12.87
CA GLN A 238 6.11 -29.12 13.15
C GLN A 238 6.60 -28.67 14.52
N TRP A 239 6.60 -27.39 14.81
CA TRP A 239 7.13 -26.82 16.06
C TRP A 239 6.30 -27.24 17.27
N TYR A 240 4.98 -27.29 17.15
CA TYR A 240 4.17 -27.79 18.28
C TYR A 240 4.40 -29.28 18.54
N GLY A 241 4.67 -30.08 17.50
CA GLY A 241 5.09 -31.46 17.67
C GLY A 241 6.44 -31.64 18.38
N GLU A 242 7.34 -30.65 18.29
CA GLU A 242 8.67 -30.66 18.89
C GLU A 242 8.68 -30.05 20.31
N TYR A 243 8.02 -28.90 20.50
CA TYR A 243 8.09 -28.12 21.75
C TYR A 243 6.80 -28.18 22.57
N GLY A 244 5.67 -28.55 21.97
CA GLY A 244 4.39 -28.68 22.66
C GLY A 244 3.98 -27.42 23.41
N ASP A 245 3.55 -27.58 24.65
CA ASP A 245 3.09 -26.49 25.51
C ASP A 245 4.21 -25.54 26.00
N SER A 246 5.47 -25.82 25.68
CA SER A 246 6.57 -24.88 25.92
C SER A 246 6.49 -23.65 25.03
N ILE A 247 5.68 -23.65 23.95
CA ILE A 247 5.46 -22.48 23.14
C ILE A 247 4.45 -21.56 23.84
N GLU A 248 4.90 -20.40 24.28
CA GLU A 248 4.09 -19.41 25.00
C GLU A 248 3.69 -18.22 24.14
N ALA A 249 4.52 -17.92 23.11
CA ALA A 249 4.19 -16.88 22.14
C ALA A 249 4.54 -17.29 20.70
N VAL A 250 3.74 -16.78 19.74
CA VAL A 250 3.99 -16.83 18.30
C VAL A 250 4.08 -15.41 17.79
N ILE A 251 5.25 -15.02 17.31
CA ILE A 251 5.48 -13.73 16.67
C ILE A 251 5.47 -13.96 15.16
N ALA A 252 4.46 -13.44 14.48
CA ALA A 252 4.36 -13.57 13.03
C ALA A 252 4.58 -12.21 12.35
N ASN A 253 5.40 -12.18 11.31
CA ASN A 253 5.69 -10.93 10.60
C ASN A 253 4.48 -10.36 9.83
N ASN A 254 3.40 -11.16 9.61
CA ASN A 254 2.12 -10.66 9.11
C ASN A 254 0.93 -11.47 9.68
N ASP A 255 -0.27 -11.00 9.40
CA ASP A 255 -1.51 -11.61 9.89
C ASP A 255 -1.81 -12.97 9.27
N ASP A 256 -1.55 -13.16 7.98
CA ASP A 256 -1.78 -14.44 7.31
C ASP A 256 -0.95 -15.55 7.94
N MET A 257 0.29 -15.29 8.29
CA MET A 257 1.12 -16.25 9.02
C MET A 257 0.64 -16.45 10.46
N ALA A 258 0.20 -15.40 11.15
CA ALA A 258 -0.40 -15.52 12.48
C ALA A 258 -1.65 -16.39 12.45
N LEU A 259 -2.54 -16.17 11.49
CA LEU A 259 -3.74 -16.97 11.29
C LEU A 259 -3.43 -18.42 10.91
N GLY A 260 -2.39 -18.65 10.10
CA GLY A 260 -1.91 -19.98 9.78
C GLY A 260 -1.46 -20.76 11.02
N ALA A 261 -0.75 -20.09 11.93
CA ALA A 261 -0.37 -20.70 13.21
C ALA A 261 -1.60 -21.01 14.07
N ILE A 262 -2.56 -20.10 14.15
CA ILE A 262 -3.82 -20.29 14.89
C ILE A 262 -4.59 -21.50 14.32
N ASP A 263 -4.77 -21.56 12.99
CA ASP A 263 -5.45 -22.68 12.31
C ASP A 263 -4.83 -24.02 12.66
N ALA A 264 -3.50 -24.11 12.59
CA ALA A 264 -2.76 -25.32 12.89
C ALA A 264 -2.96 -25.77 14.36
N MET A 265 -2.89 -24.82 15.29
CA MET A 265 -3.08 -25.12 16.71
C MET A 265 -4.51 -25.52 17.04
N GLN A 266 -5.50 -24.89 16.42
CA GLN A 266 -6.92 -25.26 16.56
C GLN A 266 -7.19 -26.66 16.01
N GLU A 267 -6.65 -27.00 14.84
CA GLU A 267 -6.74 -28.35 14.26
C GLU A 267 -6.14 -29.42 15.19
N MET A 268 -5.04 -29.10 15.85
CA MET A 268 -4.40 -29.96 16.86
C MET A 268 -5.09 -29.92 18.23
N LYS A 269 -6.15 -29.12 18.40
CA LYS A 269 -6.92 -28.93 19.64
C LYS A 269 -6.07 -28.39 20.80
N VAL A 270 -5.12 -27.53 20.49
CA VAL A 270 -4.31 -26.83 21.51
C VAL A 270 -5.21 -25.91 22.33
N SER A 271 -5.19 -26.04 23.64
CA SER A 271 -5.97 -25.21 24.55
C SER A 271 -5.32 -25.13 25.93
N PRO A 272 -5.07 -23.92 26.46
CA PRO A 272 -5.25 -22.62 25.80
C PRO A 272 -4.26 -22.41 24.64
N LEU A 273 -4.57 -21.49 23.72
CA LEU A 273 -3.61 -21.08 22.69
C LEU A 273 -2.48 -20.25 23.33
N PRO A 274 -1.24 -20.31 22.81
CA PRO A 274 -0.21 -19.34 23.14
C PRO A 274 -0.61 -17.92 22.69
N MET A 275 0.09 -16.90 23.18
CA MET A 275 -0.06 -15.54 22.67
C MET A 275 0.32 -15.51 21.19
N VAL A 276 -0.54 -14.94 20.31
CA VAL A 276 -0.23 -14.79 18.88
C VAL A 276 -0.38 -13.33 18.50
N VAL A 277 0.66 -12.77 17.85
CA VAL A 277 0.65 -11.39 17.31
C VAL A 277 0.98 -11.38 15.82
N GLY A 278 0.32 -10.48 15.09
CA GLY A 278 0.48 -10.28 13.64
C GLY A 278 0.79 -8.84 13.27
N VAL A 279 0.76 -8.55 11.98
CA VAL A 279 0.83 -7.21 11.37
C VAL A 279 -0.10 -7.20 10.17
N ASP A 280 -0.70 -6.09 9.88
CA ASP A 280 -1.54 -5.60 8.77
C ASP A 280 -2.96 -5.22 9.22
N ALA A 281 -3.50 -5.80 10.27
CA ALA A 281 -4.89 -5.66 10.73
C ALA A 281 -5.91 -6.04 9.66
N THR A 282 -5.66 -7.13 8.95
CA THR A 282 -6.56 -7.67 7.93
C THR A 282 -7.92 -8.05 8.52
N ALA A 283 -8.99 -8.02 7.71
CA ALA A 283 -10.32 -8.36 8.18
C ALA A 283 -10.40 -9.74 8.87
N PRO A 284 -9.76 -10.82 8.36
CA PRO A 284 -9.67 -12.10 9.08
C PRO A 284 -8.95 -12.02 10.42
N ALA A 285 -7.87 -11.22 10.53
CA ALA A 285 -7.14 -11.04 11.78
C ALA A 285 -7.97 -10.28 12.82
N LEU A 286 -8.73 -9.25 12.41
CA LEU A 286 -9.66 -8.55 13.29
C LEU A 286 -10.78 -9.46 13.80
N MET A 287 -11.21 -10.44 12.99
CA MET A 287 -12.15 -11.48 13.47
C MET A 287 -11.49 -12.39 14.49
N ALA A 288 -10.26 -12.84 14.27
CA ALA A 288 -9.50 -13.66 15.21
C ALA A 288 -9.25 -12.91 16.55
N LEU A 289 -8.99 -11.61 16.46
CA LEU A 289 -8.85 -10.74 17.63
C LEU A 289 -10.15 -10.66 18.45
N LYS A 290 -11.32 -10.48 17.78
CA LYS A 290 -12.63 -10.51 18.44
C LYS A 290 -12.96 -11.87 19.07
N GLN A 291 -12.45 -12.96 18.52
CA GLN A 291 -12.58 -14.31 19.05
C GLN A 291 -11.59 -14.61 20.19
N GLY A 292 -10.61 -13.74 20.44
CA GLY A 292 -9.56 -13.93 21.44
C GLY A 292 -8.48 -14.96 21.06
N THR A 293 -8.42 -15.39 19.79
CA THR A 293 -7.38 -16.32 19.30
C THR A 293 -6.12 -15.60 18.83
N LEU A 294 -6.23 -14.34 18.48
CA LEU A 294 -5.15 -13.38 18.25
C LEU A 294 -5.18 -12.36 19.40
N ILE A 295 -4.04 -12.02 20.01
CA ILE A 295 -4.02 -11.03 21.11
C ILE A 295 -3.85 -9.59 20.60
N GLY A 296 -3.31 -9.42 19.42
CA GLY A 296 -3.14 -8.12 18.77
C GLY A 296 -2.49 -8.22 17.40
N THR A 297 -2.63 -7.16 16.66
CA THR A 297 -2.00 -6.94 15.36
C THR A 297 -1.57 -5.49 15.23
N VAL A 298 -0.78 -5.16 14.23
CA VAL A 298 -0.34 -3.80 13.93
C VAL A 298 -0.91 -3.38 12.58
N GLN A 299 -1.82 -2.40 12.57
CA GLN A 299 -2.40 -1.90 11.33
C GLN A 299 -1.34 -1.22 10.47
N ASN A 300 -1.21 -1.70 9.25
CA ASN A 300 -0.21 -1.24 8.29
C ASN A 300 -0.78 -0.11 7.44
N ALA A 301 -0.32 1.12 7.69
CA ALA A 301 -0.54 2.30 6.85
C ALA A 301 -1.95 2.40 6.21
N PRO A 302 -3.02 2.57 7.00
CA PRO A 302 -4.39 2.57 6.46
C PRO A 302 -4.65 3.64 5.40
N ASP A 303 -3.89 4.72 5.41
CA ASP A 303 -4.02 5.81 4.43
C ASP A 303 -3.25 5.56 3.12
N MET A 304 -2.53 4.44 3.00
CA MET A 304 -1.66 4.16 1.85
C MET A 304 -2.40 4.25 0.50
N PRO A 305 -3.58 3.63 0.28
CA PRO A 305 -4.29 3.72 -1.00
C PRO A 305 -4.66 5.16 -1.36
N ALA A 306 -5.13 5.94 -0.39
CA ALA A 306 -5.52 7.33 -0.60
C ALA A 306 -4.32 8.23 -0.92
N VAL A 307 -3.18 8.01 -0.24
CA VAL A 307 -1.94 8.75 -0.51
C VAL A 307 -1.37 8.37 -1.86
N LEU A 308 -1.36 7.07 -2.22
CA LEU A 308 -0.92 6.59 -3.54
C LEU A 308 -1.74 7.23 -4.65
N LEU A 309 -3.07 7.25 -4.53
CA LEU A 309 -3.93 7.86 -5.55
C LEU A 309 -3.67 9.36 -5.68
N LYS A 310 -3.66 10.10 -4.58
CA LYS A 310 -3.44 11.56 -4.59
C LYS A 310 -2.08 11.94 -5.18
N LEU A 311 -1.03 11.23 -4.76
CA LEU A 311 0.32 11.47 -5.28
C LEU A 311 0.42 11.10 -6.77
N SER A 312 -0.19 9.97 -7.16
CA SER A 312 -0.24 9.55 -8.57
C SER A 312 -0.94 10.56 -9.47
N LEU A 313 -2.08 11.10 -9.03
CA LEU A 313 -2.81 12.11 -9.77
C LEU A 313 -2.00 13.40 -9.96
N ALA A 314 -1.39 13.90 -8.88
CA ALA A 314 -0.57 15.11 -8.96
C ALA A 314 0.61 14.91 -9.94
N LEU A 315 1.31 13.78 -9.86
CA LEU A 315 2.42 13.49 -10.76
C LEU A 315 1.98 13.28 -12.21
N ALA A 316 0.84 12.60 -12.44
CA ALA A 316 0.29 12.35 -13.76
C ALA A 316 -0.16 13.65 -14.46
N MET A 317 -0.64 14.62 -13.69
CA MET A 317 -1.09 15.92 -14.18
C MET A 317 0.02 16.98 -14.22
N GLY A 318 1.21 16.65 -13.70
CA GLY A 318 2.34 17.59 -13.60
C GLY A 318 2.09 18.72 -12.60
N GLU A 319 1.25 18.46 -11.61
CA GLU A 319 0.93 19.38 -10.53
C GLU A 319 1.92 19.28 -9.37
N GLU A 320 1.90 20.24 -8.47
CA GLU A 320 2.65 20.18 -7.22
C GLU A 320 2.07 19.09 -6.31
N ILE A 321 2.93 18.49 -5.49
CA ILE A 321 2.49 17.48 -4.50
C ILE A 321 1.48 18.13 -3.55
N PRO A 322 0.29 17.50 -3.35
CA PRO A 322 -0.79 18.10 -2.59
C PRO A 322 -0.42 18.41 -1.14
N ASP A 323 -0.96 19.49 -0.61
CA ASP A 323 -0.90 19.80 0.81
C ASP A 323 -1.39 18.59 1.63
N GLY A 324 -0.61 18.22 2.66
CA GLY A 324 -0.90 17.05 3.49
C GLY A 324 -0.11 15.78 3.13
N ILE A 325 0.56 15.73 1.96
CA ILE A 325 1.57 14.72 1.66
C ILE A 325 2.95 15.30 1.94
N GLN A 326 3.57 14.86 3.05
CA GLN A 326 4.90 15.32 3.43
C GLN A 326 5.98 14.41 2.84
N VAL A 327 6.75 14.95 1.90
CA VAL A 327 7.91 14.24 1.34
C VAL A 327 9.14 14.57 2.16
N GLN A 328 9.72 13.56 2.80
CA GLN A 328 10.96 13.66 3.56
C GLN A 328 12.13 13.17 2.71
N ASP A 329 13.32 13.74 2.93
CA ASP A 329 14.55 13.37 2.21
C ASP A 329 14.37 13.30 0.68
N HIS A 330 13.49 14.16 0.13
CA HIS A 330 13.12 14.27 -1.30
C HIS A 330 12.39 13.04 -1.90
N HIS A 331 12.27 11.92 -1.18
CA HIS A 331 11.77 10.66 -1.73
C HIS A 331 10.71 9.97 -0.87
N TYR A 332 10.70 10.17 0.44
CA TYR A 332 9.92 9.36 1.37
C TYR A 332 8.62 10.02 1.80
N VAL A 333 7.52 9.32 1.64
CA VAL A 333 6.23 9.64 2.25
C VAL A 333 5.96 8.58 3.32
N TRP A 334 6.36 8.91 4.56
CA TRP A 334 6.20 8.01 5.68
C TRP A 334 4.76 8.03 6.20
N LEU A 335 4.18 6.86 6.38
CA LEU A 335 2.85 6.64 6.91
C LEU A 335 2.93 5.97 8.29
N PRO A 336 1.95 6.20 9.19
CA PRO A 336 2.00 5.61 10.51
C PRO A 336 1.55 4.13 10.51
N TYR A 337 2.09 3.37 11.46
CA TYR A 337 1.47 2.14 11.96
C TYR A 337 0.56 2.45 13.14
N HIS A 338 -0.42 1.57 13.40
CA HIS A 338 -1.28 1.66 14.59
C HIS A 338 -1.36 0.32 15.31
N LYS A 339 -1.14 0.33 16.63
CA LYS A 339 -1.27 -0.84 17.48
C LYS A 339 -2.75 -1.17 17.69
N ILE A 340 -3.18 -2.40 17.37
CA ILE A 340 -4.55 -2.87 17.44
C ILE A 340 -4.63 -4.03 18.42
N THR A 341 -5.47 -3.88 19.43
CA THR A 341 -5.80 -4.88 20.45
C THR A 341 -7.33 -4.98 20.57
N SER A 342 -7.82 -5.88 21.43
CA SER A 342 -9.26 -5.98 21.71
C SER A 342 -9.89 -4.67 22.23
N GLU A 343 -9.07 -3.76 22.77
CA GLU A 343 -9.56 -2.50 23.35
C GLU A 343 -9.93 -1.45 22.29
N ASN A 344 -9.30 -1.48 21.12
CA ASN A 344 -9.49 -0.48 20.06
C ASN A 344 -9.89 -1.06 18.70
N ALA A 345 -10.05 -2.36 18.58
CA ALA A 345 -10.40 -3.04 17.32
C ALA A 345 -11.75 -2.59 16.71
N GLU A 346 -12.67 -2.08 17.52
CA GLU A 346 -13.97 -1.57 17.03
C GLU A 346 -13.84 -0.24 16.27
N HIS A 347 -12.73 0.48 16.49
CA HIS A 347 -12.46 1.77 15.83
C HIS A 347 -11.60 1.65 14.58
N VAL A 348 -11.13 0.44 14.27
CA VAL A 348 -10.36 0.19 13.06
C VAL A 348 -11.30 0.31 11.86
N GLN A 349 -11.10 1.33 11.04
CA GLN A 349 -11.68 1.34 9.71
C GLN A 349 -11.09 0.16 8.95
N THR A 350 -11.88 -0.88 8.78
CA THR A 350 -11.53 -1.93 7.84
C THR A 350 -11.54 -1.30 6.44
N LEU A 351 -10.39 -1.31 5.80
CA LEU A 351 -10.26 -1.04 4.39
C LEU A 351 -11.05 -2.15 3.66
N VAL A 352 -12.23 -1.86 3.21
CA VAL A 352 -13.24 -2.68 2.53
C VAL A 352 -14.45 -3.07 3.42
N PRO A 353 -15.66 -2.84 2.92
CA PRO A 353 -16.91 -3.14 3.60
C PRO A 353 -17.19 -4.64 3.78
#